data_ff52fe21a0e7e2a37f5c698dc7992464
#
_entry.id   ff52fe21a0e7e2a37f5c698dc7992464
#
_cell.length_a   1.000
_cell.length_b   1.000
_cell.length_c   1.000
_cell.angle_alpha   90.00
_cell.angle_beta   90.00
_cell.angle_gamma   90.00
#
_symmetry.space_group_name_H-M   'P 1'
#
loop_
_entity.id
_entity.type
_entity.pdbx_description
1 polymer ?
#
loop_
_entity_poly.entity_id
_entity_poly.type
_entity_poly.pdbx_seq_one_letter_code
_entity_poly.pdbx_strand_id
1 'polypeptide(L)'
;AELIAEKASLTPGDVHNVIRNLMSVMREQLLNSRTVRLEGLGTFTMIAKAGGKGVVLESKVSSSQIVSLRCQFTPEYTRSADGVTTRALTSGVEFVHVKDVAGGFVDDDDKNHSGGGDTPGGGSTPGGDDDEAPDPTV
;
A
#
# COMPACT_ATOMS: atom_id res chain seq x y z
N ALA A 1 -8.96 -13.50 -17.02
CA ALA A 1 -9.26 -13.35 -18.47
C ALA A 1 -10.72 -13.66 -18.77
N GLU A 2 -11.29 -14.71 -18.20
CA GLU A 2 -12.67 -15.17 -18.47
C GLU A 2 -13.71 -14.10 -18.21
N LEU A 3 -13.74 -13.47 -17.02
CA LEU A 3 -14.69 -12.42 -16.68
C LEU A 3 -14.60 -11.18 -17.60
N ILE A 4 -13.41 -10.88 -18.10
CA ILE A 4 -13.23 -9.77 -19.05
C ILE A 4 -13.71 -10.20 -20.45
N ALA A 5 -13.41 -11.42 -20.84
CA ALA A 5 -13.84 -11.99 -22.11
C ALA A 5 -15.37 -11.98 -22.23
N GLU A 6 -16.06 -12.42 -21.19
CA GLU A 6 -17.52 -12.41 -21.10
C GLU A 6 -18.10 -11.01 -21.24
N LYS A 7 -17.56 -10.02 -20.50
CA LYS A 7 -18.04 -8.63 -20.53
C LYS A 7 -17.72 -7.90 -21.83
N ALA A 8 -16.63 -8.26 -22.49
CA ALA A 8 -16.14 -7.58 -23.68
C ALA A 8 -16.51 -8.30 -24.99
N SER A 9 -17.21 -9.44 -24.92
CA SER A 9 -17.52 -10.29 -26.10
C SER A 9 -16.26 -10.71 -26.88
N LEU A 10 -15.18 -11.00 -26.14
CA LEU A 10 -13.89 -11.46 -26.65
C LEU A 10 -13.65 -12.91 -26.26
N THR A 11 -12.69 -13.56 -26.92
CA THR A 11 -12.22 -14.86 -26.44
C THR A 11 -11.22 -14.67 -25.29
N PRO A 12 -11.10 -15.62 -24.36
CA PRO A 12 -10.07 -15.56 -23.30
C PRO A 12 -8.65 -15.41 -23.85
N GLY A 13 -8.38 -15.99 -25.03
CA GLY A 13 -7.10 -15.86 -25.74
C GLY A 13 -6.81 -14.44 -26.20
N ASP A 14 -7.80 -13.74 -26.74
CA ASP A 14 -7.66 -12.35 -27.15
C ASP A 14 -7.38 -11.44 -25.95
N VAL A 15 -8.08 -11.67 -24.84
CA VAL A 15 -7.84 -10.93 -23.59
C VAL A 15 -6.41 -11.12 -23.10
N HIS A 16 -5.88 -12.35 -23.12
CA HIS A 16 -4.48 -12.61 -22.76
C HIS A 16 -3.50 -11.90 -23.69
N ASN A 17 -3.77 -11.90 -24.99
CA ASN A 17 -2.92 -11.20 -25.96
C ASN A 17 -2.93 -9.68 -25.73
N VAL A 18 -4.08 -9.09 -25.51
CA VAL A 18 -4.21 -7.65 -25.22
C VAL A 18 -3.43 -7.29 -23.94
N ILE A 19 -3.58 -8.06 -22.86
CA ILE A 19 -2.86 -7.82 -21.61
C ILE A 19 -1.35 -7.92 -21.81
N ARG A 20 -0.86 -8.94 -22.53
CA ARG A 20 0.57 -9.10 -22.82
C ARG A 20 1.13 -7.92 -23.62
N ASN A 21 0.42 -7.51 -24.64
CA ASN A 21 0.82 -6.37 -25.46
C ASN A 21 0.81 -5.07 -24.65
N LEU A 22 -0.21 -4.83 -23.82
CA LEU A 22 -0.27 -3.70 -22.92
C LEU A 22 0.96 -3.66 -21.99
N MET A 23 1.29 -4.78 -21.34
CA MET A 23 2.46 -4.88 -20.45
C MET A 23 3.77 -4.62 -21.19
N SER A 24 3.90 -5.12 -22.44
CA SER A 24 5.08 -4.90 -23.27
C SER A 24 5.26 -3.42 -23.60
N VAL A 25 4.19 -2.77 -24.08
CA VAL A 25 4.19 -1.34 -24.42
C VAL A 25 4.43 -0.47 -23.19
N MET A 26 3.76 -0.77 -22.07
CA MET A 26 3.98 -0.05 -20.81
C MET A 26 5.44 -0.11 -20.38
N ARG A 27 6.05 -1.32 -20.43
CA ARG A 27 7.46 -1.50 -20.08
C ARG A 27 8.36 -0.66 -20.96
N GLU A 28 8.15 -0.70 -22.26
CA GLU A 28 8.94 0.10 -23.22
C GLU A 28 8.85 1.60 -22.91
N GLN A 29 7.64 2.13 -22.70
CA GLN A 29 7.44 3.55 -22.43
C GLN A 29 8.09 3.96 -21.09
N LEU A 30 7.92 3.15 -20.06
CA LEU A 30 8.49 3.42 -18.74
C LEU A 30 10.02 3.37 -18.74
N LEU A 31 10.63 2.44 -19.47
CA LEU A 31 12.09 2.37 -19.61
C LEU A 31 12.65 3.54 -20.43
N ASN A 32 11.87 4.13 -21.31
CA ASN A 32 12.20 5.37 -22.03
C ASN A 32 11.90 6.64 -21.20
N SER A 33 11.82 6.50 -19.86
CA SER A 33 11.56 7.62 -18.93
C SER A 33 10.23 8.35 -19.18
N ARG A 34 9.28 7.68 -19.80
CA ARG A 34 7.93 8.22 -20.02
C ARG A 34 6.99 7.77 -18.92
N THR A 35 6.00 8.58 -18.66
CA THR A 35 4.90 8.25 -17.74
C THR A 35 3.77 7.60 -18.53
N VAL A 36 3.22 6.52 -18.02
CA VAL A 36 2.07 5.83 -18.60
C VAL A 36 0.85 6.05 -17.73
N ARG A 37 -0.17 6.69 -18.28
CA ARG A 37 -1.45 6.85 -17.60
C ARG A 37 -2.48 5.90 -18.21
N LEU A 38 -3.12 5.12 -17.37
CA LEU A 38 -4.29 4.33 -17.71
C LEU A 38 -5.51 5.04 -17.11
N GLU A 39 -6.35 5.55 -17.98
CA GLU A 39 -7.54 6.30 -17.59
C GLU A 39 -8.48 5.44 -16.75
N GLY A 40 -9.01 5.99 -15.68
CA GLY A 40 -9.82 5.26 -14.70
C GLY A 40 -9.04 4.39 -13.73
N LEU A 41 -7.72 4.17 -13.94
CA LEU A 41 -6.89 3.36 -13.05
C LEU A 41 -5.86 4.23 -12.31
N GLY A 42 -5.01 4.93 -13.05
CA GLY A 42 -3.95 5.76 -12.48
C GLY A 42 -2.73 5.88 -13.38
N THR A 43 -1.65 6.34 -12.78
CA THR A 43 -0.42 6.72 -13.47
C THR A 43 0.76 5.90 -12.97
N PHE A 44 1.54 5.39 -13.89
CA PHE A 44 2.78 4.65 -13.65
C PHE A 44 3.97 5.51 -14.05
N THR A 45 4.95 5.63 -13.16
CA THR A 45 6.17 6.44 -13.39
C THR A 45 7.38 5.67 -12.90
N MET A 46 8.45 5.66 -13.68
CA MET A 46 9.71 5.05 -13.27
C MET A 46 10.51 6.03 -12.42
N ILE A 47 10.93 5.60 -11.24
CA ILE A 47 11.74 6.38 -10.31
C ILE A 47 13.07 5.68 -10.10
N ALA A 48 14.16 6.43 -10.33
CA ALA A 48 15.50 5.99 -10.01
C ALA A 48 15.83 6.35 -8.55
N LYS A 49 16.40 5.40 -7.83
CA LYS A 49 16.96 5.63 -6.50
C LYS A 49 18.48 5.76 -6.63
N ALA A 50 19.02 6.92 -6.29
CA ALA A 50 20.44 7.13 -6.17
C ALA A 50 20.97 6.67 -4.80
N GLY A 51 22.18 6.15 -4.76
CA GLY A 51 22.93 5.84 -3.55
C GLY A 51 23.97 6.92 -3.23
N GLY A 52 24.34 7.03 -1.93
CA GLY A 52 25.37 7.96 -1.48
C GLY A 52 24.87 9.36 -1.17
N LYS A 53 25.83 10.25 -0.88
CA LYS A 53 25.59 11.64 -0.44
C LYS A 53 25.42 12.65 -1.59
N GLY A 54 25.37 12.17 -2.83
CA GLY A 54 25.41 13.03 -4.01
C GLY A 54 26.82 13.53 -4.34
N VAL A 55 26.93 14.26 -5.45
CA VAL A 55 28.21 14.86 -5.91
C VAL A 55 27.99 16.33 -6.20
N VAL A 56 28.98 17.15 -5.86
CA VAL A 56 28.92 18.61 -6.02
C VAL A 56 29.16 19.03 -7.46
N LEU A 57 29.99 18.27 -8.19
CA LEU A 57 30.40 18.59 -9.56
C LEU A 57 29.60 17.71 -10.56
N GLU A 58 29.03 18.33 -11.56
CA GLU A 58 28.31 17.69 -12.66
C GLU A 58 29.16 16.62 -13.36
N SER A 59 30.44 16.88 -13.56
CA SER A 59 31.39 15.93 -14.16
C SER A 59 31.57 14.61 -13.37
N LYS A 60 31.17 14.59 -12.12
CA LYS A 60 31.21 13.39 -11.25
C LYS A 60 29.87 12.62 -11.19
N VAL A 61 28.87 13.09 -11.91
CA VAL A 61 27.59 12.36 -12.04
C VAL A 61 27.81 11.14 -12.92
N SER A 62 27.45 9.97 -12.41
CA SER A 62 27.62 8.69 -13.10
C SER A 62 26.39 7.82 -12.93
N SER A 63 26.07 7.03 -13.94
CA SER A 63 24.99 6.03 -13.89
C SER A 63 25.21 4.98 -12.78
N SER A 64 26.47 4.76 -12.36
CA SER A 64 26.80 3.86 -11.25
C SER A 64 26.23 4.31 -9.89
N GLN A 65 25.82 5.58 -9.78
CA GLN A 65 25.16 6.12 -8.58
C GLN A 65 23.70 5.70 -8.48
N ILE A 66 23.11 5.17 -9.55
CA ILE A 66 21.74 4.65 -9.56
C ILE A 66 21.78 3.22 -9.02
N VAL A 67 21.25 3.03 -7.81
CA VAL A 67 21.26 1.75 -7.11
C VAL A 67 20.08 0.86 -7.53
N SER A 68 18.95 1.47 -7.80
CA SER A 68 17.74 0.72 -8.19
C SER A 68 16.75 1.58 -8.96
N LEU A 69 15.92 0.90 -9.76
CA LEU A 69 14.75 1.49 -10.40
C LEU A 69 13.49 0.88 -9.78
N ARG A 70 12.47 1.69 -9.58
CA ARG A 70 11.15 1.23 -9.15
C ARG A 70 10.06 1.87 -9.98
N CYS A 71 9.02 1.12 -10.27
CA CYS A 71 7.80 1.66 -10.84
C CYS A 71 6.91 2.15 -9.69
N GLN A 72 6.58 3.43 -9.71
CA GLN A 72 5.62 4.02 -8.80
C GLN A 72 4.26 4.07 -9.48
N PHE A 73 3.25 3.57 -8.79
CA PHE A 73 1.86 3.68 -9.19
C PHE A 73 1.17 4.74 -8.33
N THR A 74 0.48 5.65 -8.99
CA THR A 74 -0.38 6.67 -8.36
C THR A 74 -1.79 6.46 -8.86
N PRO A 75 -2.73 6.00 -8.01
CA PRO A 75 -4.12 5.82 -8.40
C PRO A 75 -4.74 7.13 -8.89
N GLU A 76 -5.60 7.05 -9.89
CA GLU A 76 -6.41 8.20 -10.29
C GLU A 76 -7.35 8.57 -9.15
N TYR A 77 -7.58 9.85 -8.95
CA TYR A 77 -8.46 10.34 -7.91
C TYR A 77 -9.44 11.38 -8.46
N THR A 78 -10.62 11.36 -7.90
CA THR A 78 -11.64 12.39 -8.13
C THR A 78 -11.82 13.16 -6.83
N ARG A 79 -11.84 14.49 -6.92
CA ARG A 79 -12.11 15.36 -5.79
C ARG A 79 -13.54 15.87 -5.89
N SER A 80 -14.34 15.58 -4.88
CA SER A 80 -15.69 16.08 -4.75
C SER A 80 -15.69 17.59 -4.43
N ALA A 81 -16.82 18.27 -4.65
CA ALA A 81 -17.02 19.67 -4.28
C ALA A 81 -16.78 19.92 -2.77
N ASP A 82 -17.07 18.93 -1.93
CA ASP A 82 -16.86 18.96 -0.48
C ASP A 82 -15.41 18.71 -0.06
N GLY A 83 -14.49 18.62 -1.03
CA GLY A 83 -13.06 18.42 -0.76
C GLY A 83 -12.65 16.97 -0.48
N VAL A 84 -13.58 16.03 -0.49
CA VAL A 84 -13.31 14.61 -0.31
C VAL A 84 -12.61 14.05 -1.53
N THR A 85 -11.49 13.35 -1.33
CA THR A 85 -10.73 12.71 -2.40
C THR A 85 -11.06 11.21 -2.42
N THR A 86 -11.65 10.76 -3.52
CA THR A 86 -11.91 9.34 -3.77
C THR A 86 -10.92 8.82 -4.80
N ARG A 87 -10.19 7.75 -4.47
CA ARG A 87 -9.28 7.08 -5.39
C ARG A 87 -10.02 6.04 -6.21
N ALA A 88 -9.66 5.89 -7.48
CA ALA A 88 -10.34 5.01 -8.43
C ALA A 88 -10.54 3.58 -7.93
N LEU A 89 -9.53 3.00 -7.27
CA LEU A 89 -9.58 1.62 -6.76
C LEU A 89 -10.31 1.45 -5.42
N THR A 90 -10.69 2.54 -4.76
CA THR A 90 -11.40 2.51 -3.47
C THR A 90 -12.79 3.13 -3.55
N SER A 91 -13.23 3.47 -4.76
CA SER A 91 -14.58 3.98 -4.99
C SER A 91 -15.62 2.88 -4.74
N GLY A 92 -16.64 3.19 -3.96
CA GLY A 92 -17.73 2.24 -3.67
C GLY A 92 -17.39 1.18 -2.61
N VAL A 93 -16.33 1.36 -1.82
CA VAL A 93 -16.02 0.48 -0.69
C VAL A 93 -17.01 0.74 0.44
N GLU A 94 -17.71 -0.30 0.86
CA GLU A 94 -18.51 -0.33 2.07
C GLU A 94 -17.79 -1.16 3.13
N PHE A 95 -17.80 -0.66 4.38
CA PHE A 95 -17.23 -1.39 5.50
C PHE A 95 -18.36 -2.11 6.22
N VAL A 96 -18.31 -3.44 6.24
CA VAL A 96 -19.25 -4.31 6.94
C VAL A 96 -18.56 -4.92 8.14
N HIS A 97 -19.27 -5.02 9.27
CA HIS A 97 -18.71 -5.69 10.43
C HIS A 97 -18.59 -7.19 10.13
N VAL A 98 -17.48 -7.80 10.56
CA VAL A 98 -17.22 -9.24 10.30
C VAL A 98 -18.36 -10.16 10.76
N LYS A 99 -19.07 -9.80 11.83
CA LYS A 99 -20.23 -10.55 12.33
C LYS A 99 -21.45 -10.51 11.41
N ASP A 100 -21.53 -9.51 10.53
CA ASP A 100 -22.65 -9.31 9.61
C ASP A 100 -22.43 -10.02 8.27
N VAL A 101 -21.23 -10.60 8.07
CA VAL A 101 -20.91 -11.41 6.89
C VAL A 101 -21.38 -12.83 7.15
N ALA A 102 -22.37 -13.29 6.39
CA ALA A 102 -22.87 -14.67 6.48
C ALA A 102 -21.71 -15.65 6.19
N GLY A 103 -21.27 -16.40 7.21
CA GLY A 103 -20.08 -17.26 7.16
C GLY A 103 -18.84 -16.65 7.83
N GLY A 104 -19.04 -15.69 8.76
CA GLY A 104 -17.96 -15.08 9.54
C GLY A 104 -16.99 -16.12 10.09
N PHE A 105 -15.71 -15.80 10.03
CA PHE A 105 -14.63 -16.61 10.60
C PHE A 105 -15.01 -16.97 12.05
N VAL A 106 -15.15 -18.24 12.31
CA VAL A 106 -15.30 -18.76 13.68
C VAL A 106 -13.88 -18.73 14.23
N ASP A 107 -13.57 -17.74 15.04
CA ASP A 107 -12.35 -17.76 15.83
C ASP A 107 -12.45 -18.94 16.79
N ASP A 108 -11.71 -20.02 16.52
CA ASP A 108 -11.62 -21.23 17.36
C ASP A 108 -10.88 -20.99 18.69
N ASP A 109 -10.52 -19.73 19.02
CA ASP A 109 -9.74 -19.38 20.20
C ASP A 109 -10.57 -19.14 21.49
N ASP A 110 -11.91 -19.20 21.45
CA ASP A 110 -12.75 -18.96 22.64
C ASP A 110 -13.08 -20.22 23.47
N LYS A 111 -12.35 -21.32 23.30
CA LYS A 111 -12.53 -22.53 24.11
C LYS A 111 -11.42 -22.79 25.12
N ASN A 112 -11.00 -21.76 25.88
CA ASN A 112 -10.26 -22.08 27.11
C ASN A 112 -10.15 -20.93 28.11
N HIS A 113 -11.24 -20.48 28.70
CA HIS A 113 -11.21 -19.81 30.00
C HIS A 113 -12.55 -20.01 30.72
N SER A 114 -12.68 -21.19 31.31
CA SER A 114 -13.71 -21.45 32.32
C SER A 114 -13.03 -22.16 33.48
N GLY A 115 -12.92 -21.47 34.60
CA GLY A 115 -12.58 -22.15 35.86
C GLY A 115 -11.83 -21.31 36.88
N GLY A 116 -12.52 -20.85 37.93
CA GLY A 116 -12.02 -20.63 39.30
C GLY A 116 -11.59 -19.19 39.59
N GLY A 117 -12.35 -18.46 40.25
CA GLY A 117 -12.77 -18.19 41.60
C GLY A 117 -11.63 -17.90 42.56
N ASP A 118 -11.57 -16.67 43.04
CA ASP A 118 -11.59 -16.22 44.42
C ASP A 118 -10.85 -14.88 44.63
N THR A 119 -11.57 -13.93 45.14
CA THR A 119 -11.11 -12.71 45.84
C THR A 119 -10.85 -13.09 47.33
N PRO A 120 -10.34 -12.24 48.25
CA PRO A 120 -9.78 -10.88 48.18
C PRO A 120 -8.53 -10.65 49.07
N GLY A 121 -7.99 -9.46 49.02
CA GLY A 121 -7.23 -8.95 50.17
C GLY A 121 -6.02 -8.06 49.90
N GLY A 122 -6.18 -6.78 49.99
CA GLY A 122 -5.51 -5.92 50.98
C GLY A 122 -4.08 -5.45 50.73
N GLY A 123 -3.93 -4.11 50.55
CA GLY A 123 -2.94 -3.43 51.33
C GLY A 123 -1.73 -2.80 50.67
N SER A 124 -1.77 -1.45 50.62
CA SER A 124 -0.63 -0.56 50.91
C SER A 124 0.37 -0.16 49.83
N THR A 125 0.27 1.04 49.35
CA THR A 125 1.35 1.98 48.99
C THR A 125 2.30 2.23 50.18
N PRO A 126 3.52 2.85 50.08
CA PRO A 126 4.00 3.87 49.14
C PRO A 126 5.53 3.86 48.83
N GLY A 127 5.98 4.86 48.06
CA GLY A 127 7.37 5.31 47.94
C GLY A 127 7.91 5.03 46.51
N GLY A 128 8.11 5.99 45.63
CA GLY A 128 9.02 7.11 45.74
C GLY A 128 10.36 6.75 45.19
N ASP A 129 10.66 7.21 43.97
CA ASP A 129 11.93 7.90 43.71
C ASP A 129 12.03 8.32 42.25
N ASP A 130 12.39 9.56 42.12
CA ASP A 130 12.78 10.33 40.96
C ASP A 130 13.97 9.66 40.23
N ASP A 131 13.90 9.60 38.89
CA ASP A 131 15.12 9.66 38.08
C ASP A 131 14.90 10.46 36.82
N GLU A 132 15.48 11.62 36.88
CA GLU A 132 15.64 12.71 35.95
C GLU A 132 16.44 12.25 34.73
N ALA A 133 15.87 12.43 33.53
CA ALA A 133 16.56 12.23 32.25
C ALA A 133 17.42 13.46 31.92
N PRO A 134 18.66 13.31 31.48
CA PRO A 134 19.51 14.43 31.10
C PRO A 134 19.16 14.98 29.72
N ASP A 135 19.05 16.30 29.67
CA ASP A 135 18.93 17.20 28.53
C ASP A 135 20.14 17.12 27.60
N PRO A 136 19.98 17.00 26.24
CA PRO A 136 21.08 17.08 25.28
C PRO A 136 21.24 18.49 24.73
N THR A 137 21.97 19.34 25.44
CA THR A 137 22.56 20.54 24.85
C THR A 137 24.02 20.66 25.28
N VAL A 138 24.93 20.28 24.39
CA VAL A 138 26.13 21.02 23.98
C VAL A 138 26.59 20.49 22.62
#